data_292e121300d0c49ee0f9347dbf684d80
#
_entry.id   292e121300d0c49ee0f9347dbf684d80
#
_cell.length_a   1.000
_cell.length_b   1.000
_cell.length_c   1.000
_cell.angle_alpha   90.00
_cell.angle_beta   90.00
_cell.angle_gamma   90.00
#
_symmetry.space_group_name_H-M   'P 1'
#
loop_
_entity.id
_entity.type
_entity.pdbx_description
1 polymer ?
#
loop_
_entity_poly.entity_id
_entity_poly.type
_entity_poly.pdbx_seq_one_letter_code
_entity_poly.pdbx_strand_id
1 'polypeptide(L)'
;MIVLLRRRYVMAAAVTLLAAAAAAALWAGPSARPAMAGTGRQTIVLDAGHGGEDGGAVSRDGVAESSVNLAITRKLRDVFLFLGRDTVLTREGEEAIYSPDCVTLREKKVSDLKNRVALINQQSGAVLISIHQNSMPDHPLVHGAQVFYNAVSPGGELGMAVQGALNGAVNAGNEKNARAIDSTIYLMKNVRCPAILIECGFLSNPAETQLLLTDEYQVKLAACIAAGLLQYHTEGAKA
;
A
#
# COMPACT_ATOMS: atom_id res chain seq x y z
N MET A 1 -38.08 4.27 -32.95
CA MET A 1 -38.05 5.70 -32.57
C MET A 1 -38.20 5.93 -31.05
N ILE A 2 -39.01 5.16 -30.34
CA ILE A 2 -39.29 5.30 -28.89
C ILE A 2 -38.04 4.98 -27.99
N VAL A 3 -37.20 4.03 -28.38
CA VAL A 3 -36.01 3.63 -27.59
C VAL A 3 -34.91 4.71 -27.58
N LEU A 4 -34.74 5.42 -28.69
CA LEU A 4 -33.75 6.52 -28.80
C LEU A 4 -34.15 7.75 -27.98
N LEU A 5 -35.48 8.04 -27.92
CA LEU A 5 -35.98 9.12 -27.06
C LEU A 5 -35.76 8.85 -25.56
N ARG A 6 -36.02 7.62 -25.08
CA ARG A 6 -35.75 7.23 -23.68
C ARG A 6 -34.30 7.36 -23.32
N ARG A 7 -33.37 6.96 -24.20
CA ARG A 7 -31.92 7.05 -23.95
C ARG A 7 -31.45 8.50 -23.82
N ARG A 8 -32.01 9.43 -24.61
CA ARG A 8 -31.72 10.87 -24.53
C ARG A 8 -32.20 11.47 -23.20
N TYR A 9 -33.36 11.09 -22.71
CA TYR A 9 -33.89 11.57 -21.43
C TYR A 9 -33.11 10.99 -20.25
N VAL A 10 -32.72 9.74 -20.31
CA VAL A 10 -31.84 9.11 -19.26
C VAL A 10 -30.47 9.79 -19.22
N MET A 11 -29.86 10.04 -20.38
CA MET A 11 -28.60 10.78 -20.44
C MET A 11 -28.72 12.23 -19.97
N ALA A 12 -29.78 12.92 -20.36
CA ALA A 12 -30.03 14.28 -19.88
C ALA A 12 -30.26 14.32 -18.36
N ALA A 13 -31.02 13.39 -17.79
CA ALA A 13 -31.22 13.28 -16.36
C ALA A 13 -29.89 12.95 -15.60
N ALA A 14 -29.05 12.07 -16.15
CA ALA A 14 -27.73 11.75 -15.58
C ALA A 14 -26.79 12.97 -15.60
N VAL A 15 -26.77 13.74 -16.69
CA VAL A 15 -25.95 14.97 -16.79
C VAL A 15 -26.47 16.04 -15.83
N THR A 16 -27.80 16.18 -15.67
CA THR A 16 -28.38 17.14 -14.71
C THR A 16 -28.09 16.76 -13.26
N LEU A 17 -28.12 15.47 -12.93
CA LEU A 17 -27.76 14.98 -11.59
C LEU A 17 -26.27 15.18 -11.30
N LEU A 18 -25.40 14.94 -12.27
CA LEU A 18 -23.95 15.22 -12.13
C LEU A 18 -23.67 16.71 -12.01
N ALA A 19 -24.33 17.56 -12.77
CA ALA A 19 -24.20 19.01 -12.66
C ALA A 19 -24.75 19.55 -11.32
N ALA A 20 -25.85 18.99 -10.81
CA ALA A 20 -26.40 19.35 -9.50
C ALA A 20 -25.47 18.89 -8.35
N ALA A 21 -24.86 17.70 -8.46
CA ALA A 21 -23.88 17.22 -7.49
C ALA A 21 -22.60 18.07 -7.50
N ALA A 22 -22.12 18.47 -8.69
CA ALA A 22 -20.97 19.37 -8.83
C ALA A 22 -21.28 20.78 -8.30
N ALA A 23 -22.48 21.32 -8.55
CA ALA A 23 -22.93 22.61 -8.02
C ALA A 23 -23.10 22.56 -6.49
N ALA A 24 -23.61 21.48 -5.93
CA ALA A 24 -23.70 21.27 -4.49
C ALA A 24 -22.31 21.17 -3.82
N ALA A 25 -21.34 20.52 -4.49
CA ALA A 25 -19.96 20.46 -4.05
C ALA A 25 -19.24 21.82 -4.09
N LEU A 26 -19.57 22.67 -5.07
CA LEU A 26 -19.05 24.04 -5.19
C LEU A 26 -19.73 25.03 -4.23
N TRP A 27 -20.99 24.77 -3.84
CA TRP A 27 -21.74 25.61 -2.90
C TRP A 27 -21.50 25.26 -1.43
N ALA A 28 -21.04 24.03 -1.16
CA ALA A 28 -20.43 23.67 0.11
C ALA A 28 -19.07 24.40 0.18
N GLY A 29 -19.09 25.65 0.65
CA GLY A 29 -17.87 26.48 0.82
C GLY A 29 -16.79 25.74 1.62
N PRO A 30 -15.59 26.35 1.81
CA PRO A 30 -14.39 25.70 2.38
C PRO A 30 -14.54 25.14 3.81
N SER A 31 -15.74 25.09 4.35
CA SER A 31 -16.10 24.49 5.65
C SER A 31 -16.56 23.04 5.59
N ALA A 32 -16.69 22.41 4.42
CA ALA A 32 -16.80 20.95 4.34
C ALA A 32 -15.41 20.32 4.55
N ARG A 33 -14.86 20.48 5.76
CA ARG A 33 -13.80 19.60 6.25
C ARG A 33 -14.38 18.19 6.22
N PRO A 34 -13.71 17.21 5.58
CA PRO A 34 -14.14 15.84 5.68
C PRO A 34 -14.28 15.51 7.18
N ALA A 35 -15.33 14.79 7.56
CA ALA A 35 -15.67 14.40 8.93
C ALA A 35 -14.63 13.47 9.61
N MET A 36 -13.40 13.52 9.19
CA MET A 36 -12.22 12.81 9.69
C MET A 36 -11.27 13.72 10.49
N ALA A 37 -11.75 14.87 10.98
CA ALA A 37 -11.00 15.72 11.91
C ALA A 37 -11.22 15.24 13.34
N GLY A 38 -10.75 14.04 13.65
CA GLY A 38 -10.72 13.48 14.99
C GLY A 38 -9.29 13.05 15.35
N THR A 39 -8.71 13.73 16.36
CA THR A 39 -7.58 13.32 17.17
C THR A 39 -6.28 12.94 16.46
N GLY A 40 -5.24 13.74 16.63
CA GLY A 40 -3.83 13.46 16.33
C GLY A 40 -3.59 12.75 15.00
N ARG A 41 -3.34 13.51 13.95
CA ARG A 41 -3.15 12.98 12.58
C ARG A 41 -2.02 11.95 12.57
N GLN A 42 -2.35 10.66 12.55
CA GLN A 42 -1.36 9.58 12.46
C GLN A 42 -0.55 9.73 11.18
N THR A 43 0.78 9.72 11.29
CA THR A 43 1.68 9.78 10.14
C THR A 43 1.71 8.42 9.45
N ILE A 44 1.34 8.37 8.16
CA ILE A 44 1.42 7.16 7.35
C ILE A 44 2.80 7.14 6.70
N VAL A 45 3.61 6.14 7.05
CA VAL A 45 4.91 5.93 6.41
C VAL A 45 4.78 4.78 5.41
N LEU A 46 5.14 5.04 4.16
CA LEU A 46 5.15 4.08 3.07
C LEU A 46 6.59 3.68 2.76
N ASP A 47 6.86 2.39 2.84
CA ASP A 47 8.17 1.84 2.54
C ASP A 47 8.08 1.00 1.26
N ALA A 48 8.86 1.39 0.24
CA ALA A 48 9.08 0.55 -0.93
C ALA A 48 10.30 -0.33 -0.67
N GLY A 49 10.08 -1.60 -0.38
CA GLY A 49 11.15 -2.54 -0.06
C GLY A 49 12.26 -2.59 -1.12
N HIS A 50 13.49 -2.89 -0.70
CA HIS A 50 14.66 -2.92 -1.56
C HIS A 50 14.98 -1.56 -2.23
N GLY A 51 15.83 -1.55 -3.25
CA GLY A 51 16.19 -0.36 -4.04
C GLY A 51 17.66 -0.33 -4.41
N GLY A 52 17.99 0.47 -5.42
CA GLY A 52 19.35 0.57 -5.94
C GLY A 52 19.87 -0.78 -6.42
N GLU A 53 21.05 -1.17 -5.92
CA GLU A 53 21.70 -2.44 -6.25
C GLU A 53 21.03 -3.67 -5.59
N ASP A 54 20.20 -3.46 -4.55
CA ASP A 54 19.38 -4.52 -3.95
C ASP A 54 18.04 -4.59 -4.69
N GLY A 55 17.99 -5.36 -5.75
CA GLY A 55 16.76 -5.57 -6.53
C GLY A 55 15.68 -6.39 -5.83
N GLY A 56 16.00 -7.06 -4.70
CA GLY A 56 15.12 -8.04 -4.07
C GLY A 56 14.99 -9.33 -4.87
N ALA A 57 13.84 -9.97 -4.83
CA ALA A 57 13.56 -11.11 -5.68
C ALA A 57 13.50 -10.68 -7.16
N VAL A 58 13.83 -11.63 -8.05
CA VAL A 58 13.77 -11.40 -9.50
C VAL A 58 12.91 -12.48 -10.15
N SER A 59 11.95 -12.07 -10.95
CA SER A 59 11.10 -12.99 -11.70
C SER A 59 11.92 -13.75 -12.76
N ARG A 60 11.33 -14.81 -13.34
CA ARG A 60 11.94 -15.54 -14.44
C ARG A 60 12.28 -14.65 -15.65
N ASP A 61 11.48 -13.62 -15.88
CA ASP A 61 11.61 -12.70 -17.02
C ASP A 61 12.47 -11.46 -16.66
N GLY A 62 13.17 -11.48 -15.51
CA GLY A 62 14.10 -10.42 -15.10
C GLY A 62 13.45 -9.21 -14.41
N VAL A 63 12.19 -9.30 -14.00
CA VAL A 63 11.52 -8.22 -13.26
C VAL A 63 12.03 -8.20 -11.82
N ALA A 64 12.65 -7.09 -11.41
CA ALA A 64 13.12 -6.89 -10.04
C ALA A 64 11.98 -6.49 -9.11
N GLU A 65 11.96 -7.05 -7.91
CA GLU A 65 11.00 -6.73 -6.86
C GLU A 65 10.98 -5.24 -6.51
N SER A 66 12.15 -4.62 -6.41
CA SER A 66 12.30 -3.21 -6.02
C SER A 66 11.53 -2.24 -6.90
N SER A 67 11.46 -2.50 -8.22
CA SER A 67 10.74 -1.65 -9.16
C SER A 67 9.22 -1.80 -9.01
N VAL A 68 8.73 -3.02 -8.80
CA VAL A 68 7.30 -3.30 -8.55
C VAL A 68 6.88 -2.69 -7.22
N ASN A 69 7.70 -2.84 -6.17
CA ASN A 69 7.46 -2.24 -4.85
C ASN A 69 7.31 -0.71 -4.96
N LEU A 70 8.22 -0.04 -5.67
CA LEU A 70 8.15 1.41 -5.87
C LEU A 70 6.90 1.83 -6.63
N ALA A 71 6.54 1.11 -7.70
CA ALA A 71 5.37 1.40 -8.50
C ALA A 71 4.08 1.33 -7.69
N ILE A 72 3.90 0.27 -6.89
CA ILE A 72 2.73 0.10 -6.00
C ILE A 72 2.75 1.17 -4.90
N THR A 73 3.91 1.44 -4.28
CA THR A 73 4.05 2.44 -3.21
C THR A 73 3.66 3.84 -3.69
N ARG A 74 4.07 4.24 -4.90
CA ARG A 74 3.68 5.53 -5.49
C ARG A 74 2.17 5.62 -5.72
N LYS A 75 1.53 4.57 -6.22
CA LYS A 75 0.07 4.52 -6.38
C LYS A 75 -0.65 4.58 -5.03
N LEU A 76 -0.11 3.91 -4.02
CA LEU A 76 -0.66 3.97 -2.67
C LEU A 76 -0.55 5.37 -2.06
N ARG A 77 0.58 6.07 -2.26
CA ARG A 77 0.75 7.49 -1.92
C ARG A 77 -0.34 8.34 -2.59
N ASP A 78 -0.55 8.15 -3.90
CA ASP A 78 -1.49 8.95 -4.67
C ASP A 78 -2.94 8.70 -4.21
N VAL A 79 -3.29 7.46 -3.83
CA VAL A 79 -4.58 7.13 -3.22
C VAL A 79 -4.73 7.85 -1.88
N PHE A 80 -3.72 7.82 -0.99
CA PHE A 80 -3.78 8.55 0.28
C PHE A 80 -3.87 10.06 0.09
N LEU A 81 -3.13 10.62 -0.85
CA LEU A 81 -3.19 12.04 -1.20
C LEU A 81 -4.60 12.43 -1.67
N PHE A 82 -5.23 11.62 -2.52
CA PHE A 82 -6.63 11.81 -2.94
C PHE A 82 -7.61 11.78 -1.76
N LEU A 83 -7.33 10.95 -0.75
CA LEU A 83 -8.08 10.87 0.51
C LEU A 83 -7.74 11.98 1.52
N GLY A 84 -6.92 12.96 1.13
CA GLY A 84 -6.49 14.07 1.98
C GLY A 84 -5.54 13.64 3.11
N ARG A 85 -4.80 12.54 2.92
CA ARG A 85 -3.83 12.01 3.88
C ARG A 85 -2.43 12.15 3.31
N ASP A 86 -1.60 12.97 3.97
CA ASP A 86 -0.18 13.05 3.63
C ASP A 86 0.57 11.79 4.07
N THR A 87 1.59 11.42 3.32
CA THR A 87 2.44 10.26 3.59
C THR A 87 3.91 10.64 3.58
N VAL A 88 4.72 9.88 4.31
CA VAL A 88 6.19 9.94 4.26
C VAL A 88 6.68 8.70 3.54
N LEU A 89 7.49 8.85 2.50
CA LEU A 89 8.07 7.72 1.77
C LEU A 89 9.50 7.47 2.26
N THR A 90 9.91 6.20 2.37
CA THR A 90 11.32 5.86 2.67
C THR A 90 12.24 6.15 1.49
N ARG A 91 11.73 5.96 0.26
CA ARG A 91 12.39 6.37 -1.00
C ARG A 91 11.34 6.78 -2.03
N GLU A 92 11.71 7.74 -2.86
CA GLU A 92 10.85 8.23 -3.95
C GLU A 92 11.33 7.79 -5.34
N GLY A 93 12.60 7.40 -5.44
CA GLY A 93 13.27 6.93 -6.65
C GLY A 93 13.63 5.46 -6.59
N GLU A 94 14.34 5.01 -7.62
CA GLU A 94 14.87 3.64 -7.70
C GLU A 94 16.03 3.42 -6.72
N GLU A 95 16.69 4.49 -6.26
CA GLU A 95 17.85 4.45 -5.39
C GLU A 95 17.46 3.95 -4.00
N ALA A 96 18.39 3.24 -3.36
CA ALA A 96 18.36 2.96 -1.93
C ALA A 96 18.90 4.15 -1.12
N ILE A 97 18.59 4.22 0.17
CA ILE A 97 18.97 5.35 1.03
C ILE A 97 20.17 5.04 1.95
N TYR A 98 21.09 4.23 1.47
CA TYR A 98 22.33 3.93 2.20
C TYR A 98 23.31 5.13 2.25
N SER A 99 24.21 5.12 3.23
CA SER A 99 25.21 6.17 3.39
C SER A 99 26.29 6.12 2.30
N PRO A 100 26.80 7.26 1.81
CA PRO A 100 27.73 7.32 0.67
C PRO A 100 29.06 6.61 0.85
N ASP A 101 29.45 6.36 2.08
CA ASP A 101 30.69 5.66 2.47
C ASP A 101 30.63 4.13 2.34
N CYS A 102 29.45 3.58 2.08
CA CYS A 102 29.26 2.14 1.89
C CYS A 102 29.77 1.70 0.51
N VAL A 103 30.67 0.70 0.51
CA VAL A 103 31.33 0.20 -0.71
C VAL A 103 30.73 -1.13 -1.17
N THR A 104 30.58 -2.09 -0.27
CA THR A 104 30.07 -3.42 -0.60
C THR A 104 28.55 -3.44 -0.60
N LEU A 105 27.96 -4.35 -1.40
CA LEU A 105 26.50 -4.54 -1.43
C LEU A 105 25.93 -4.85 -0.02
N ARG A 106 26.67 -5.62 0.79
CA ARG A 106 26.27 -5.93 2.16
C ARG A 106 26.24 -4.68 3.04
N GLU A 107 27.25 -3.82 2.97
CA GLU A 107 27.30 -2.56 3.71
C GLU A 107 26.15 -1.64 3.29
N LYS A 108 25.92 -1.49 1.98
CA LYS A 108 24.83 -0.70 1.41
C LYS A 108 23.49 -1.20 1.94
N LYS A 109 23.22 -2.50 1.87
CA LYS A 109 21.97 -3.10 2.37
C LYS A 109 21.77 -2.89 3.87
N VAL A 110 22.81 -3.08 4.68
CA VAL A 110 22.73 -2.85 6.13
C VAL A 110 22.51 -1.37 6.45
N SER A 111 23.19 -0.47 5.76
CA SER A 111 23.05 0.97 5.92
C SER A 111 21.66 1.44 5.50
N ASP A 112 21.15 0.98 4.34
CA ASP A 112 19.81 1.28 3.86
C ASP A 112 18.74 0.92 4.88
N LEU A 113 18.77 -0.31 5.41
CA LEU A 113 17.82 -0.75 6.44
C LEU A 113 17.92 0.08 7.73
N LYS A 114 19.11 0.47 8.16
CA LYS A 114 19.29 1.35 9.32
C LYS A 114 18.72 2.74 9.08
N ASN A 115 18.95 3.29 7.91
CA ASN A 115 18.45 4.62 7.55
C ASN A 115 16.93 4.63 7.42
N ARG A 116 16.30 3.57 6.86
CA ARG A 116 14.84 3.38 6.87
C ARG A 116 14.28 3.36 8.29
N VAL A 117 14.86 2.54 9.18
CA VAL A 117 14.46 2.48 10.59
C VAL A 117 14.56 3.85 11.25
N ALA A 118 15.66 4.58 11.02
CA ALA A 118 15.88 5.91 11.59
C ALA A 118 14.83 6.90 11.10
N LEU A 119 14.55 6.93 9.79
CA LEU A 119 13.54 7.79 9.17
C LEU A 119 12.14 7.51 9.75
N ILE A 120 11.75 6.23 9.83
CA ILE A 120 10.44 5.83 10.35
C ILE A 120 10.31 6.19 11.82
N ASN A 121 11.32 5.92 12.63
CA ASN A 121 11.29 6.16 14.07
C ASN A 121 11.34 7.67 14.46
N GLN A 122 11.66 8.55 13.51
CA GLN A 122 11.55 10.00 13.68
C GLN A 122 10.11 10.50 13.52
N GLN A 123 9.21 9.70 12.96
CA GLN A 123 7.82 10.10 12.73
C GLN A 123 6.98 9.85 13.99
N SER A 124 6.44 10.91 14.58
CA SER A 124 5.54 10.79 15.73
C SER A 124 4.18 10.19 15.33
N GLY A 125 3.66 9.28 16.15
CA GLY A 125 2.36 8.64 15.87
C GLY A 125 2.30 7.90 14.54
N ALA A 126 3.43 7.35 14.08
CA ALA A 126 3.52 6.68 12.79
C ALA A 126 2.75 5.35 12.74
N VAL A 127 2.34 4.99 11.53
CA VAL A 127 2.04 3.63 11.10
C VAL A 127 2.86 3.33 9.86
N LEU A 128 3.49 2.16 9.81
CA LEU A 128 4.31 1.74 8.67
C LEU A 128 3.55 0.75 7.79
N ILE A 129 3.56 1.00 6.48
CA ILE A 129 3.13 0.07 5.44
C ILE A 129 4.33 -0.17 4.52
N SER A 130 4.91 -1.38 4.58
CA SER A 130 6.04 -1.79 3.75
C SER A 130 5.55 -2.69 2.63
N ILE A 131 5.89 -2.35 1.39
CA ILE A 131 5.45 -3.03 0.16
C ILE A 131 6.58 -3.90 -0.36
N HIS A 132 6.28 -5.17 -0.54
CA HIS A 132 7.17 -6.22 -1.01
C HIS A 132 6.49 -7.15 -2.02
N GLN A 133 7.29 -8.01 -2.66
CA GLN A 133 6.83 -9.14 -3.47
C GLN A 133 7.51 -10.41 -2.98
N ASN A 134 6.73 -11.46 -2.86
CA ASN A 134 7.22 -12.78 -2.48
C ASN A 134 7.86 -13.52 -3.66
N SER A 135 8.62 -14.57 -3.36
CA SER A 135 9.13 -15.50 -4.35
C SER A 135 9.28 -16.90 -3.77
N MET A 136 8.68 -17.87 -4.42
CA MET A 136 8.79 -19.30 -4.11
C MET A 136 9.06 -20.07 -5.40
N PRO A 137 10.31 -20.09 -5.92
CA PRO A 137 10.63 -20.70 -7.22
C PRO A 137 10.25 -22.18 -7.33
N ASP A 138 10.34 -22.92 -6.22
CA ASP A 138 9.97 -24.35 -6.17
C ASP A 138 8.44 -24.56 -6.19
N HIS A 139 7.65 -23.51 -6.01
CA HIS A 139 6.18 -23.54 -5.98
C HIS A 139 5.59 -22.43 -6.87
N PRO A 140 5.80 -22.46 -8.18
CA PRO A 140 5.47 -21.35 -9.08
C PRO A 140 3.96 -21.14 -9.29
N LEU A 141 3.11 -21.97 -8.73
CA LEU A 141 1.65 -21.80 -8.75
C LEU A 141 1.11 -21.05 -7.53
N VAL A 142 1.95 -20.84 -6.49
CA VAL A 142 1.54 -20.05 -5.32
C VAL A 142 1.34 -18.58 -5.75
N HIS A 143 0.25 -17.97 -5.28
CA HIS A 143 -0.13 -16.62 -5.64
C HIS A 143 -0.94 -15.93 -4.53
N GLY A 144 -1.22 -14.64 -4.71
CA GLY A 144 -2.08 -13.83 -3.85
C GLY A 144 -1.32 -13.07 -2.75
N ALA A 145 -1.91 -11.93 -2.35
CA ALA A 145 -1.31 -11.01 -1.40
C ALA A 145 -1.37 -11.53 0.05
N GLN A 146 -0.28 -11.34 0.80
CA GLN A 146 -0.14 -11.78 2.20
C GLN A 146 0.35 -10.63 3.07
N VAL A 147 -0.35 -10.38 4.18
CA VAL A 147 0.04 -9.36 5.17
C VAL A 147 0.76 -10.00 6.35
N PHE A 148 1.87 -9.38 6.72
CA PHE A 148 2.61 -9.69 7.95
C PHE A 148 2.66 -8.46 8.85
N TYR A 149 2.57 -8.63 10.17
CA TYR A 149 2.56 -7.53 11.13
C TYR A 149 3.64 -7.70 12.21
N ASN A 150 4.14 -6.58 12.72
CA ASN A 150 5.10 -6.59 13.82
C ASN A 150 4.40 -6.75 15.19
N ALA A 151 5.20 -6.96 16.25
CA ALA A 151 4.70 -7.14 17.61
C ALA A 151 4.26 -5.83 18.29
N VAL A 152 4.43 -4.66 17.66
CA VAL A 152 4.03 -3.37 18.24
C VAL A 152 2.52 -3.21 18.08
N SER A 153 1.82 -3.13 19.19
CA SER A 153 0.36 -2.93 19.20
C SER A 153 0.00 -1.54 18.60
N PRO A 154 -1.05 -1.47 17.80
CA PRO A 154 -1.99 -2.49 17.35
C PRO A 154 -1.70 -3.07 15.95
N GLY A 155 -0.47 -3.46 15.68
CA GLY A 155 -0.04 -4.00 14.37
C GLY A 155 -0.86 -5.19 13.90
N GLY A 156 -1.31 -6.06 14.82
CA GLY A 156 -2.13 -7.22 14.49
C GLY A 156 -3.51 -6.85 13.94
N GLU A 157 -4.19 -5.91 14.59
CA GLU A 157 -5.50 -5.40 14.16
C GLU A 157 -5.41 -4.71 12.80
N LEU A 158 -4.38 -3.89 12.60
CA LEU A 158 -4.08 -3.27 11.32
C LEU A 158 -3.85 -4.33 10.23
N GLY A 159 -3.04 -5.35 10.54
CA GLY A 159 -2.75 -6.45 9.61
C GLY A 159 -4.01 -7.22 9.20
N MET A 160 -4.89 -7.52 10.15
CA MET A 160 -6.16 -8.22 9.88
C MET A 160 -7.10 -7.38 9.01
N ALA A 161 -7.23 -6.08 9.26
CA ALA A 161 -8.09 -5.20 8.48
C ALA A 161 -7.60 -5.10 7.02
N VAL A 162 -6.29 -4.91 6.81
CA VAL A 162 -5.71 -4.83 5.46
C VAL A 162 -5.79 -6.18 4.74
N GLN A 163 -5.53 -7.31 5.43
CA GLN A 163 -5.67 -8.64 4.82
C GLN A 163 -7.12 -8.92 4.42
N GLY A 164 -8.09 -8.51 5.24
CA GLY A 164 -9.52 -8.65 4.93
C GLY A 164 -9.89 -7.91 3.64
N ALA A 165 -9.43 -6.67 3.48
CA ALA A 165 -9.65 -5.87 2.27
C ALA A 165 -9.00 -6.52 1.02
N LEU A 166 -7.78 -7.04 1.15
CA LEU A 166 -7.10 -7.76 0.07
C LEU A 166 -7.83 -9.06 -0.29
N ASN A 167 -8.32 -9.82 0.69
CA ASN A 167 -9.07 -11.06 0.46
C ASN A 167 -10.34 -10.79 -0.35
N GLY A 168 -11.08 -9.73 -0.01
CA GLY A 168 -12.31 -9.38 -0.71
C GLY A 168 -12.13 -8.93 -2.16
N ALA A 169 -10.91 -8.63 -2.59
CA ALA A 169 -10.68 -8.04 -3.91
C ALA A 169 -9.66 -8.82 -4.77
N VAL A 170 -8.46 -9.11 -4.24
CA VAL A 170 -7.38 -9.70 -5.03
C VAL A 170 -7.14 -11.18 -4.73
N ASN A 171 -7.58 -11.67 -3.58
CA ASN A 171 -7.41 -13.05 -3.14
C ASN A 171 -8.72 -13.88 -3.22
N ALA A 172 -9.74 -13.43 -3.94
CA ALA A 172 -11.01 -14.14 -4.00
C ALA A 172 -10.83 -15.63 -4.38
N GLY A 173 -11.28 -16.54 -3.51
CA GLY A 173 -11.05 -17.98 -3.65
C GLY A 173 -9.64 -18.48 -3.24
N ASN A 174 -8.80 -17.58 -2.71
CA ASN A 174 -7.47 -17.87 -2.17
C ASN A 174 -7.18 -17.01 -0.94
N GLU A 175 -8.18 -16.91 -0.05
CA GLU A 175 -8.14 -16.06 1.12
C GLU A 175 -6.99 -16.45 2.06
N LYS A 176 -6.33 -15.44 2.62
CA LYS A 176 -5.19 -15.61 3.53
C LYS A 176 -5.49 -14.97 4.88
N ASN A 177 -4.71 -15.36 5.88
CA ASN A 177 -4.76 -14.73 7.20
C ASN A 177 -3.53 -13.83 7.39
N ALA A 178 -3.71 -12.66 8.01
CA ALA A 178 -2.57 -11.87 8.47
C ALA A 178 -1.76 -12.69 9.49
N ARG A 179 -0.43 -12.56 9.45
CA ARG A 179 0.49 -13.33 10.30
C ARG A 179 1.48 -12.42 10.99
N ALA A 180 1.92 -12.81 12.18
CA ALA A 180 3.06 -12.18 12.80
C ALA A 180 4.30 -12.37 11.90
N ILE A 181 5.08 -11.30 11.74
CA ILE A 181 6.34 -11.32 10.95
C ILE A 181 7.43 -12.07 11.73
N ASP A 182 8.35 -12.69 11.00
CA ASP A 182 9.52 -13.29 11.60
C ASP A 182 10.43 -12.20 12.22
N SER A 183 10.92 -12.45 13.43
CA SER A 183 11.77 -11.54 14.19
C SER A 183 13.15 -11.29 13.55
N THR A 184 13.51 -12.01 12.51
CA THR A 184 14.75 -11.80 11.72
C THR A 184 14.62 -10.64 10.72
N ILE A 185 13.39 -10.22 10.38
CA ILE A 185 13.18 -9.10 9.46
C ILE A 185 13.53 -7.79 10.16
N TYR A 186 14.73 -7.26 9.81
CA TYR A 186 15.36 -6.15 10.51
C TYR A 186 14.49 -4.92 10.64
N LEU A 187 13.87 -4.46 9.54
CA LEU A 187 12.99 -3.29 9.54
C LEU A 187 11.85 -3.47 10.55
N MET A 188 11.10 -4.54 10.42
CA MET A 188 9.90 -4.82 11.22
C MET A 188 10.20 -5.01 12.71
N LYS A 189 11.39 -5.49 13.04
CA LYS A 189 11.88 -5.67 14.42
C LYS A 189 12.27 -4.35 15.09
N ASN A 190 12.82 -3.40 14.32
CA ASN A 190 13.48 -2.22 14.89
C ASN A 190 12.64 -0.94 14.80
N VAL A 191 11.54 -0.93 14.07
CA VAL A 191 10.59 0.19 14.07
C VAL A 191 9.76 0.17 15.36
N ARG A 192 9.45 1.39 15.88
CA ARG A 192 8.74 1.58 17.16
C ARG A 192 7.25 1.81 17.01
N CYS A 193 6.77 1.83 15.78
CA CYS A 193 5.34 2.03 15.45
C CYS A 193 4.68 0.71 15.04
N PRO A 194 3.34 0.63 15.08
CA PRO A 194 2.60 -0.44 14.42
C PRO A 194 3.01 -0.51 12.95
N ALA A 195 3.31 -1.71 12.47
CA ALA A 195 3.85 -1.90 11.13
C ALA A 195 3.30 -3.16 10.47
N ILE A 196 3.02 -3.06 9.19
CA ILE A 196 2.70 -4.18 8.31
C ILE A 196 3.66 -4.23 7.13
N LEU A 197 4.03 -5.45 6.74
CA LEU A 197 4.71 -5.77 5.51
C LEU A 197 3.73 -6.56 4.63
N ILE A 198 3.55 -6.12 3.41
CA ILE A 198 2.62 -6.70 2.47
C ILE A 198 3.40 -7.31 1.32
N GLU A 199 3.38 -8.64 1.23
CA GLU A 199 3.77 -9.36 0.03
C GLU A 199 2.60 -9.28 -0.96
N CYS A 200 2.68 -8.38 -1.93
CA CYS A 200 1.55 -8.06 -2.83
C CYS A 200 1.23 -9.16 -3.84
N GLY A 201 2.15 -10.09 -4.05
CA GLY A 201 2.04 -11.26 -4.91
C GLY A 201 3.37 -11.99 -5.04
N PHE A 202 3.46 -12.96 -5.93
CA PHE A 202 4.63 -13.83 -6.10
C PHE A 202 5.30 -13.61 -7.45
N LEU A 203 6.54 -13.10 -7.48
CA LEU A 203 7.33 -12.95 -8.69
C LEU A 203 7.79 -14.30 -9.28
N SER A 204 7.71 -15.38 -8.52
CA SER A 204 7.91 -16.74 -9.01
C SER A 204 6.72 -17.28 -9.80
N ASN A 205 5.54 -16.64 -9.72
CA ASN A 205 4.36 -17.00 -10.50
C ASN A 205 4.29 -16.12 -11.77
N PRO A 206 4.46 -16.68 -12.98
CA PRO A 206 4.48 -15.88 -14.21
C PRO A 206 3.18 -15.11 -14.47
N ALA A 207 2.02 -15.72 -14.18
CA ALA A 207 0.73 -15.08 -14.40
C ALA A 207 0.53 -13.91 -13.42
N GLU A 208 0.90 -14.06 -12.16
CA GLU A 208 0.82 -12.98 -11.17
C GLU A 208 1.84 -11.89 -11.44
N THR A 209 3.06 -12.23 -11.90
CA THR A 209 4.05 -11.24 -12.33
C THR A 209 3.49 -10.34 -13.43
N GLN A 210 2.79 -10.88 -14.42
CA GLN A 210 2.16 -10.07 -15.46
C GLN A 210 1.09 -9.13 -14.87
N LEU A 211 0.28 -9.57 -13.92
CA LEU A 211 -0.70 -8.71 -13.23
C LEU A 211 0.00 -7.59 -12.44
N LEU A 212 1.04 -7.93 -11.67
CA LEU A 212 1.82 -6.98 -10.85
C LEU A 212 2.48 -5.88 -11.67
N LEU A 213 2.68 -6.08 -12.97
CA LEU A 213 3.22 -5.08 -13.90
C LEU A 213 2.15 -4.16 -14.50
N THR A 214 0.86 -4.46 -14.31
CA THR A 214 -0.22 -3.62 -14.84
C THR A 214 -0.60 -2.49 -13.89
N ASP A 215 -0.84 -1.30 -14.44
CA ASP A 215 -1.32 -0.15 -13.66
C ASP A 215 -2.64 -0.44 -12.94
N GLU A 216 -3.55 -1.14 -13.61
CA GLU A 216 -4.87 -1.47 -13.07
C GLU A 216 -4.75 -2.33 -11.79
N TYR A 217 -3.93 -3.38 -11.83
CA TYR A 217 -3.76 -4.26 -10.68
C TYR A 217 -3.02 -3.57 -9.52
N GLN A 218 -2.01 -2.75 -9.83
CA GLN A 218 -1.28 -1.96 -8.83
C GLN A 218 -2.20 -0.93 -8.15
N VAL A 219 -3.08 -0.25 -8.91
CA VAL A 219 -4.09 0.66 -8.34
C VAL A 219 -5.09 -0.10 -7.49
N LYS A 220 -5.52 -1.30 -7.92
CA LYS A 220 -6.42 -2.15 -7.15
C LYS A 220 -5.80 -2.56 -5.81
N LEU A 221 -4.53 -3.00 -5.80
CA LEU A 221 -3.77 -3.28 -4.57
C LEU A 221 -3.71 -2.05 -3.65
N ALA A 222 -3.30 -0.90 -4.19
CA ALA A 222 -3.21 0.35 -3.45
C ALA A 222 -4.54 0.77 -2.82
N ALA A 223 -5.64 0.67 -3.57
CA ALA A 223 -6.98 0.98 -3.07
C ALA A 223 -7.42 0.04 -1.94
N CYS A 224 -7.15 -1.28 -2.07
CA CYS A 224 -7.45 -2.26 -1.02
C CYS A 224 -6.65 -2.01 0.25
N ILE A 225 -5.35 -1.71 0.14
CA ILE A 225 -4.48 -1.40 1.28
C ILE A 225 -4.98 -0.14 2.00
N ALA A 226 -5.30 0.92 1.24
CA ALA A 226 -5.83 2.14 1.81
C ALA A 226 -7.21 1.92 2.48
N ALA A 227 -8.10 1.14 1.87
CA ALA A 227 -9.40 0.79 2.46
C ALA A 227 -9.25 0.03 3.78
N GLY A 228 -8.33 -0.94 3.85
CA GLY A 228 -8.06 -1.69 5.08
C GLY A 228 -7.53 -0.79 6.20
N LEU A 229 -6.63 0.17 5.91
CA LEU A 229 -6.18 1.16 6.89
C LEU A 229 -7.34 2.05 7.37
N LEU A 230 -8.20 2.51 6.47
CA LEU A 230 -9.36 3.33 6.85
C LEU A 230 -10.35 2.55 7.71
N GLN A 231 -10.61 1.28 7.40
CA GLN A 231 -11.45 0.40 8.21
C GLN A 231 -10.87 0.26 9.63
N TYR A 232 -9.58 -0.03 9.74
CA TYR A 232 -8.89 -0.10 11.03
C TYR A 232 -9.09 1.18 11.86
N HIS A 233 -9.00 2.37 11.27
CA HIS A 233 -9.22 3.62 11.98
C HIS A 233 -10.68 3.82 12.43
N THR A 234 -11.65 3.37 11.65
CA THR A 234 -13.08 3.50 12.01
C THR A 234 -13.51 2.52 13.09
N GLU A 235 -12.91 1.36 13.17
CA GLU A 235 -13.18 0.35 14.21
C GLU A 235 -12.49 0.71 15.52
N GLY A 236 -11.25 1.17 15.48
CA GLY A 236 -10.51 1.64 16.66
C GLY A 236 -11.11 2.90 17.31
N ALA A 237 -11.89 3.69 16.56
CA ALA A 237 -12.62 4.85 17.12
C ALA A 237 -13.92 4.47 17.85
N LYS A 238 -14.35 3.22 17.77
CA LYS A 238 -15.57 2.70 18.43
C LYS A 238 -15.30 1.88 19.69
N ALA A 239 -14.05 1.56 19.94
CA ALA A 239 -13.59 0.81 21.13
C ALA A 239 -13.06 1.77 22.20
#